data_d1e3b485f71622ca1c92a8f22411f207
#
_entry.id   d1e3b485f71622ca1c92a8f22411f207
#
_cell.length_a   1.000
_cell.length_b   1.000
_cell.length_c   1.000
_cell.angle_alpha   90.00
_cell.angle_beta   90.00
_cell.angle_gamma   90.00
#
_symmetry.space_group_name_H-M   'P 1'
#
loop_
_entity.id
_entity.type
_entity.pdbx_description
1 polymer ?
#
loop_
_entity_poly.entity_id
_entity_poly.type
_entity_poly.pdbx_seq_one_letter_code
_entity_poly.pdbx_strand_id
1 'polypeptide(L)'
;MAPILLRVTAKNEPPTAEDIARVAELLSGATNVESADIAAGVDRIVDALAKHPNASARFTDAEPEAALAWLRSTDAGRAHELFEAYLTRHGHRTVRELELHQRDWADDPVPLLRSMKSALRGRSAGAQPSKRAHNTSEPLTRGMKLLVARAHDAVRLRETTKSLLVKAGQHLKHAYRALGTAMHAEGLLPDADAVFFLTHEELPACLAGDTQLASLAVARRKTYAYQMDLIFEEIFVGRPEPVRPVFDAGDGVVIGKPVSVGIARGKARVVRTLEEASAVEAGEILIAPITDVGWTPYFGLLGGLATDVGSAVSHGAVVAREYGVPCIVGTQHGTSMFRTGDRVELDGSTGRLRLLGPDE
;
A
#
# COMPACT_ATOMS: atom_id res chain seq x y z
N MET A 1 3.62 7.34 -21.19
CA MET A 1 2.23 7.60 -21.71
C MET A 1 1.51 8.69 -20.91
N ALA A 2 1.48 8.66 -19.57
CA ALA A 2 0.84 9.72 -18.77
C ALA A 2 1.31 11.15 -19.12
N PRO A 3 2.61 11.44 -19.28
CA PRO A 3 3.06 12.77 -19.70
C PRO A 3 2.57 13.19 -21.09
N ILE A 4 2.41 12.24 -22.02
CA ILE A 4 1.87 12.51 -23.35
C ILE A 4 0.38 12.84 -23.27
N LEU A 5 -0.39 12.06 -22.51
CA LEU A 5 -1.80 12.34 -22.25
C LEU A 5 -1.97 13.71 -21.61
N LEU A 6 -1.17 14.04 -20.61
CA LEU A 6 -1.22 15.32 -19.93
C LEU A 6 -0.93 16.47 -20.88
N ARG A 7 0.09 16.35 -21.72
CA ARG A 7 0.44 17.36 -22.72
C ARG A 7 -0.66 17.58 -23.75
N VAL A 8 -1.32 16.51 -24.19
CA VAL A 8 -2.46 16.60 -25.15
C VAL A 8 -3.69 17.20 -24.49
N THR A 9 -3.98 16.83 -23.22
CA THR A 9 -5.11 17.38 -22.46
C THR A 9 -4.92 18.87 -22.20
N ALA A 10 -3.73 19.30 -21.80
CA ALA A 10 -3.36 20.68 -21.54
C ALA A 10 -3.10 21.50 -22.84
N LYS A 11 -3.38 20.95 -24.03
CA LYS A 11 -3.17 21.62 -25.34
C LYS A 11 -1.78 22.23 -25.53
N ASN A 12 -0.74 21.57 -25.01
CA ASN A 12 0.66 22.00 -24.98
C ASN A 12 0.96 23.24 -24.10
N GLU A 13 0.04 23.66 -23.26
CA GLU A 13 0.27 24.65 -22.20
C GLU A 13 0.75 23.98 -20.92
N PRO A 14 1.26 24.73 -19.93
CA PRO A 14 1.54 24.17 -18.61
C PRO A 14 0.26 23.54 -18.01
N PRO A 15 0.32 22.26 -17.55
CA PRO A 15 -0.88 21.55 -17.12
C PRO A 15 -1.42 22.16 -15.81
N THR A 16 -2.72 22.35 -15.80
CA THR A 16 -3.49 22.77 -14.62
C THR A 16 -3.79 21.59 -13.69
N ALA A 17 -4.26 21.86 -12.48
CA ALA A 17 -4.75 20.82 -11.58
C ALA A 17 -5.91 20.03 -12.18
N GLU A 18 -6.78 20.68 -12.95
CA GLU A 18 -7.89 20.05 -13.66
C GLU A 18 -7.42 19.11 -14.78
N ASP A 19 -6.39 19.49 -15.55
CA ASP A 19 -5.79 18.60 -16.56
C ASP A 19 -5.18 17.35 -15.90
N ILE A 20 -4.52 17.51 -14.76
CA ILE A 20 -3.94 16.40 -14.00
C ILE A 20 -5.05 15.47 -13.49
N ALA A 21 -6.13 16.02 -12.92
CA ALA A 21 -7.28 15.25 -12.45
C ALA A 21 -7.96 14.50 -13.60
N ARG A 22 -8.14 15.14 -14.75
CA ARG A 22 -8.72 14.54 -15.95
C ARG A 22 -7.86 13.39 -16.50
N VAL A 23 -6.54 13.56 -16.58
CA VAL A 23 -5.64 12.47 -16.99
C VAL A 23 -5.67 11.33 -15.98
N ALA A 24 -5.72 11.62 -14.68
CA ALA A 24 -5.88 10.61 -13.64
C ALA A 24 -7.20 9.82 -13.83
N GLU A 25 -8.31 10.50 -14.12
CA GLU A 25 -9.59 9.86 -14.44
C GLU A 25 -9.51 8.98 -15.68
N LEU A 26 -8.92 9.45 -16.77
CA LEU A 26 -8.73 8.67 -18.01
C LEU A 26 -7.87 7.42 -17.79
N LEU A 27 -6.90 7.47 -16.87
CA LEU A 27 -6.04 6.33 -16.53
C LEU A 27 -6.72 5.33 -15.57
N SER A 28 -7.72 5.76 -14.81
CA SER A 28 -8.43 4.90 -13.85
C SER A 28 -9.29 3.81 -14.51
N GLY A 29 -9.67 3.97 -15.76
CA GLY A 29 -10.44 2.97 -16.51
C GLY A 29 -9.62 1.74 -16.99
N ALA A 30 -8.38 1.58 -16.58
CA ALA A 30 -7.59 0.42 -16.91
C ALA A 30 -8.12 -0.82 -16.18
N THR A 31 -8.83 -1.70 -16.89
CA THR A 31 -9.30 -2.99 -16.36
C THR A 31 -8.19 -4.04 -16.38
N ASN A 32 -8.32 -5.07 -15.55
CA ASN A 32 -7.37 -6.19 -15.45
C ASN A 32 -5.94 -5.76 -15.06
N VAL A 33 -5.81 -4.78 -14.16
CA VAL A 33 -4.54 -4.44 -13.52
C VAL A 33 -4.32 -5.32 -12.28
N GLU A 34 -3.09 -5.73 -12.06
CA GLU A 34 -2.70 -6.63 -10.96
C GLU A 34 -3.12 -6.10 -9.59
N SER A 35 -2.93 -4.79 -9.34
CA SER A 35 -3.31 -4.15 -8.08
C SER A 35 -4.83 -4.17 -7.84
N ALA A 36 -5.64 -4.01 -8.88
CA ALA A 36 -7.10 -4.12 -8.79
C ALA A 36 -7.56 -5.57 -8.52
N ASP A 37 -6.87 -6.57 -9.09
CA ASP A 37 -7.16 -7.98 -8.85
C ASP A 37 -6.82 -8.40 -7.42
N ILE A 38 -5.72 -7.89 -6.85
CA ILE A 38 -5.36 -8.06 -5.44
C ILE A 38 -6.48 -7.52 -4.54
N ALA A 39 -6.93 -6.29 -4.77
CA ALA A 39 -8.02 -5.68 -4.03
C ALA A 39 -9.32 -6.50 -4.14
N ALA A 40 -9.74 -6.82 -5.36
CA ALA A 40 -10.94 -7.61 -5.62
C ALA A 40 -10.84 -9.04 -5.03
N GLY A 41 -9.64 -9.60 -4.96
CA GLY A 41 -9.39 -10.89 -4.33
C GLY A 41 -9.70 -10.87 -2.84
N VAL A 42 -9.19 -9.88 -2.13
CA VAL A 42 -9.49 -9.68 -0.70
C VAL A 42 -10.98 -9.44 -0.48
N ASP A 43 -11.61 -8.57 -1.29
CA ASP A 43 -13.04 -8.32 -1.22
C ASP A 43 -13.87 -9.61 -1.36
N ARG A 44 -13.52 -10.48 -2.31
CA ARG A 44 -14.21 -11.78 -2.49
C ARG A 44 -14.10 -12.68 -1.27
N ILE A 45 -12.91 -12.70 -0.61
CA ILE A 45 -12.72 -13.49 0.62
C ILE A 45 -13.55 -12.92 1.76
N VAL A 46 -13.51 -11.60 1.95
CA VAL A 46 -14.28 -10.88 2.99
C VAL A 46 -15.79 -11.04 2.76
N ASP A 47 -16.25 -11.01 1.49
CA ASP A 47 -17.66 -11.29 1.15
C ASP A 47 -18.08 -12.73 1.48
N ALA A 48 -17.20 -13.70 1.24
CA ALA A 48 -17.46 -15.10 1.60
C ALA A 48 -17.52 -15.27 3.13
N LEU A 49 -16.61 -14.64 3.86
CA LEU A 49 -16.60 -14.60 5.32
C LEU A 49 -17.88 -13.95 5.88
N ALA A 50 -18.30 -12.82 5.33
CA ALA A 50 -19.52 -12.13 5.77
C ALA A 50 -20.80 -12.95 5.56
N LYS A 51 -20.82 -13.84 4.56
CA LYS A 51 -21.95 -14.72 4.25
C LYS A 51 -21.89 -16.08 4.97
N HIS A 52 -20.75 -16.40 5.59
CA HIS A 52 -20.58 -17.68 6.27
C HIS A 52 -21.25 -17.67 7.64
N PRO A 53 -22.07 -18.68 8.00
CA PRO A 53 -22.63 -18.81 9.35
C PRO A 53 -21.50 -18.87 10.39
N ASN A 54 -21.57 -18.06 11.41
CA ASN A 54 -20.60 -17.98 12.50
C ASN A 54 -19.18 -17.52 12.13
N ALA A 55 -18.90 -17.13 10.87
CA ALA A 55 -17.57 -16.67 10.46
C ALA A 55 -17.18 -15.36 11.13
N SER A 56 -18.12 -14.44 11.30
CA SER A 56 -17.85 -13.12 11.85
C SER A 56 -17.19 -13.20 13.22
N ALA A 57 -17.78 -13.89 14.18
CA ALA A 57 -17.22 -14.06 15.51
C ALA A 57 -15.94 -14.91 15.48
N ARG A 58 -15.98 -16.05 14.79
CA ARG A 58 -14.87 -17.02 14.78
C ARG A 58 -13.61 -16.48 14.11
N PHE A 59 -13.75 -15.69 13.06
CA PHE A 59 -12.62 -15.09 12.35
C PHE A 59 -12.19 -13.75 12.97
N THR A 60 -13.14 -12.88 13.33
CA THR A 60 -12.86 -11.50 13.78
C THR A 60 -12.26 -11.47 15.18
N ASP A 61 -12.77 -12.30 16.09
CA ASP A 61 -12.45 -12.26 17.53
C ASP A 61 -11.30 -13.22 17.91
N ALA A 62 -10.98 -14.21 17.05
CA ALA A 62 -9.89 -15.13 17.31
C ALA A 62 -8.52 -14.44 17.21
N GLU A 63 -7.52 -14.97 17.91
CA GLU A 63 -6.12 -14.61 17.69
C GLU A 63 -5.70 -14.92 16.24
N PRO A 64 -4.70 -14.19 15.66
CA PRO A 64 -4.33 -14.35 14.26
C PRO A 64 -4.03 -15.79 13.83
N GLU A 65 -3.31 -16.53 14.66
CA GLU A 65 -2.92 -17.92 14.38
C GLU A 65 -4.13 -18.85 14.37
N ALA A 66 -5.06 -18.67 15.29
CA ALA A 66 -6.30 -19.44 15.35
C ALA A 66 -7.23 -19.11 14.18
N ALA A 67 -7.32 -17.83 13.81
CA ALA A 67 -8.07 -17.37 12.65
C ALA A 67 -7.49 -17.95 11.35
N LEU A 68 -6.16 -18.00 11.22
CA LEU A 68 -5.47 -18.61 10.09
C LEU A 68 -5.73 -20.11 10.00
N ALA A 69 -5.57 -20.82 11.11
CA ALA A 69 -5.81 -22.26 11.18
C ALA A 69 -7.25 -22.61 10.76
N TRP A 70 -8.23 -21.82 11.23
CA TRP A 70 -9.62 -22.01 10.83
C TRP A 70 -9.84 -21.68 9.33
N LEU A 71 -9.30 -20.56 8.84
CA LEU A 71 -9.45 -20.16 7.43
C LEU A 71 -8.80 -21.16 6.46
N ARG A 72 -7.76 -21.87 6.91
CA ARG A 72 -7.13 -22.98 6.16
C ARG A 72 -7.83 -24.32 6.32
N SER A 73 -8.84 -24.41 7.17
CA SER A 73 -9.65 -25.62 7.31
C SER A 73 -10.85 -25.61 6.35
N THR A 74 -11.37 -26.79 6.04
CA THR A 74 -12.58 -26.95 5.23
C THR A 74 -13.83 -26.34 5.88
N ASP A 75 -13.79 -26.09 7.21
CA ASP A 75 -14.87 -25.47 7.96
C ASP A 75 -15.14 -24.02 7.51
N ALA A 76 -14.16 -23.35 6.93
CA ALA A 76 -14.33 -22.01 6.36
C ALA A 76 -15.00 -22.04 4.98
N GLY A 77 -15.26 -23.21 4.41
CA GLY A 77 -16.02 -23.40 3.18
C GLY A 77 -15.44 -22.58 2.01
N ARG A 78 -16.29 -21.78 1.37
CA ARG A 78 -15.89 -20.96 0.22
C ARG A 78 -14.77 -19.96 0.52
N ALA A 79 -14.69 -19.46 1.76
CA ALA A 79 -13.62 -18.53 2.16
C ALA A 79 -12.25 -19.21 2.14
N HIS A 80 -12.16 -20.49 2.56
CA HIS A 80 -10.95 -21.31 2.44
C HIS A 80 -10.47 -21.41 0.99
N GLU A 81 -11.33 -21.84 0.07
CA GLU A 81 -10.97 -22.00 -1.35
C GLU A 81 -10.45 -20.68 -1.97
N LEU A 82 -11.13 -19.57 -1.68
CA LEU A 82 -10.74 -18.25 -2.17
C LEU A 82 -9.42 -17.78 -1.57
N PHE A 83 -9.18 -18.06 -0.29
CA PHE A 83 -7.94 -17.67 0.39
C PHE A 83 -6.73 -18.44 -0.14
N GLU A 84 -6.82 -19.75 -0.30
CA GLU A 84 -5.73 -20.56 -0.85
C GLU A 84 -5.44 -20.19 -2.33
N ALA A 85 -6.48 -19.97 -3.13
CA ALA A 85 -6.34 -19.49 -4.51
C ALA A 85 -5.68 -18.09 -4.54
N TYR A 86 -6.03 -17.22 -3.59
CA TYR A 86 -5.43 -15.89 -3.45
C TYR A 86 -3.94 -15.99 -3.09
N LEU A 87 -3.56 -16.79 -2.11
CA LEU A 87 -2.15 -16.99 -1.75
C LEU A 87 -1.35 -17.65 -2.88
N THR A 88 -1.92 -18.59 -3.62
CA THR A 88 -1.28 -19.19 -4.80
C THR A 88 -0.94 -18.12 -5.85
N ARG A 89 -1.85 -17.17 -6.08
CA ARG A 89 -1.69 -16.12 -7.09
C ARG A 89 -0.88 -14.93 -6.60
N HIS A 90 -1.14 -14.46 -5.39
CA HIS A 90 -0.62 -13.20 -4.83
C HIS A 90 0.26 -13.39 -3.59
N GLY A 91 0.53 -14.63 -3.17
CA GLY A 91 1.30 -14.90 -1.95
C GLY A 91 2.73 -14.38 -1.96
N HIS A 92 3.29 -14.08 -3.15
CA HIS A 92 4.59 -13.43 -3.30
C HIS A 92 4.55 -11.92 -2.97
N ARG A 93 3.38 -11.36 -2.73
CA ARG A 93 3.20 -9.94 -2.40
C ARG A 93 3.36 -9.71 -0.90
N THR A 94 3.70 -8.49 -0.53
CA THR A 94 3.81 -8.05 0.87
C THR A 94 3.93 -6.52 0.94
N VAL A 95 4.09 -5.97 2.13
CA VAL A 95 4.57 -4.60 2.37
C VAL A 95 6.06 -4.54 2.06
N ARG A 96 6.53 -3.47 1.41
CA ARG A 96 7.96 -3.32 1.03
C ARG A 96 8.49 -4.53 0.26
N GLU A 97 7.81 -4.89 -0.77
CA GLU A 97 7.93 -6.13 -1.54
C GLU A 97 9.35 -6.53 -1.96
N LEU A 98 10.24 -5.55 -2.22
CA LEU A 98 11.61 -5.79 -2.63
C LEU A 98 12.62 -5.87 -1.48
N GLU A 99 12.18 -5.67 -0.24
CA GLU A 99 13.01 -5.82 0.93
C GLU A 99 13.19 -7.31 1.27
N LEU A 100 14.43 -7.81 1.19
CA LEU A 100 14.72 -9.24 1.35
C LEU A 100 14.35 -9.77 2.75
N HIS A 101 14.49 -8.96 3.79
CA HIS A 101 14.13 -9.31 5.15
C HIS A 101 12.61 -9.48 5.34
N GLN A 102 11.79 -8.77 4.54
CA GLN A 102 10.34 -8.79 4.67
C GLN A 102 9.75 -10.14 4.23
N ARG A 103 8.89 -10.75 5.06
CA ARG A 103 8.17 -11.98 4.73
C ARG A 103 7.02 -11.69 3.76
N ASP A 104 6.82 -12.60 2.81
CA ASP A 104 5.71 -12.51 1.86
C ASP A 104 4.44 -13.11 2.47
N TRP A 105 3.27 -12.81 1.93
CA TRP A 105 1.98 -13.32 2.45
C TRP A 105 1.86 -14.85 2.41
N ALA A 106 2.58 -15.53 1.52
CA ALA A 106 2.63 -17.00 1.53
C ALA A 106 3.35 -17.54 2.77
N ASP A 107 4.40 -16.84 3.23
CA ASP A 107 5.22 -17.23 4.38
C ASP A 107 4.62 -16.72 5.70
N ASP A 108 4.05 -15.50 5.69
CA ASP A 108 3.40 -14.86 6.83
C ASP A 108 2.12 -14.13 6.38
N PRO A 109 0.97 -14.79 6.38
CA PRO A 109 -0.30 -14.17 6.01
C PRO A 109 -0.96 -13.37 7.14
N VAL A 110 -0.38 -13.29 8.33
CA VAL A 110 -0.96 -12.57 9.48
C VAL A 110 -1.29 -11.10 9.18
N PRO A 111 -0.41 -10.30 8.53
CA PRO A 111 -0.74 -8.93 8.14
C PRO A 111 -1.99 -8.86 7.22
N LEU A 112 -2.11 -9.79 6.28
CA LEU A 112 -3.26 -9.89 5.39
C LEU A 112 -4.54 -10.24 6.16
N LEU A 113 -4.47 -11.16 7.14
CA LEU A 113 -5.63 -11.49 7.98
C LEU A 113 -6.10 -10.30 8.82
N ARG A 114 -5.18 -9.52 9.39
CA ARG A 114 -5.54 -8.31 10.15
C ARG A 114 -6.35 -7.34 9.31
N SER A 115 -5.92 -7.11 8.08
CA SER A 115 -6.65 -6.24 7.16
C SER A 115 -8.01 -6.80 6.76
N MET A 116 -8.13 -8.12 6.53
CA MET A 116 -9.42 -8.78 6.28
C MET A 116 -10.37 -8.66 7.47
N LYS A 117 -9.86 -8.78 8.71
CA LYS A 117 -10.66 -8.58 9.93
C LYS A 117 -11.21 -7.15 10.01
N SER A 118 -10.38 -6.13 9.73
CA SER A 118 -10.83 -4.74 9.70
C SER A 118 -11.88 -4.50 8.61
N ALA A 119 -11.68 -5.06 7.41
CA ALA A 119 -12.64 -4.97 6.32
C ALA A 119 -13.99 -5.65 6.68
N LEU A 120 -13.94 -6.82 7.33
CA LEU A 120 -15.14 -7.54 7.76
C LEU A 120 -15.91 -6.76 8.84
N ARG A 121 -15.21 -6.17 9.83
CA ARG A 121 -15.82 -5.27 10.83
C ARG A 121 -16.50 -4.07 10.18
N GLY A 122 -15.83 -3.42 9.22
CA GLY A 122 -16.40 -2.30 8.49
C GLY A 122 -17.67 -2.67 7.75
N ARG A 123 -17.75 -3.83 7.10
CA ARG A 123 -18.98 -4.31 6.44
C ARG A 123 -20.11 -4.62 7.42
N SER A 124 -19.79 -5.20 8.57
CA SER A 124 -20.76 -5.43 9.64
C SER A 124 -21.32 -4.12 10.19
N ALA A 125 -20.56 -3.03 10.14
CA ALA A 125 -20.97 -1.68 10.47
C ALA A 125 -21.70 -0.94 9.34
N GLY A 126 -21.97 -1.60 8.20
CA GLY A 126 -22.70 -1.02 7.06
C GLY A 126 -21.83 -0.28 6.04
N ALA A 127 -20.51 -0.30 6.17
CA ALA A 127 -19.61 0.23 5.15
C ALA A 127 -19.72 -0.61 3.86
N GLN A 128 -20.16 0.02 2.78
CA GLN A 128 -20.12 -0.61 1.46
C GLN A 128 -18.92 -0.08 0.68
N PRO A 129 -18.15 -0.96 0.03
CA PRO A 129 -17.10 -0.50 -0.87
C PRO A 129 -17.73 0.36 -1.96
N SER A 130 -17.38 1.65 -1.96
CA SER A 130 -17.89 2.59 -2.95
C SER A 130 -17.22 2.32 -4.29
N LYS A 131 -17.77 1.40 -5.09
CA LYS A 131 -17.42 1.28 -6.50
C LYS A 131 -18.13 2.40 -7.26
N ARG A 132 -17.51 3.56 -7.39
CA ARG A 132 -18.02 4.56 -8.33
C ARG A 132 -17.84 4.04 -9.75
N ALA A 133 -18.95 3.95 -10.51
CA ALA A 133 -18.86 3.78 -11.93
C ALA A 133 -18.12 5.00 -12.52
N HIS A 134 -17.00 4.76 -13.19
CA HIS A 134 -16.29 5.80 -13.92
C HIS A 134 -17.14 6.19 -15.14
N ASN A 135 -17.90 7.26 -15.01
CA ASN A 135 -18.58 7.89 -16.13
C ASN A 135 -17.74 9.08 -16.58
N THR A 136 -16.84 8.87 -17.53
CA THR A 136 -16.27 9.97 -18.31
C THR A 136 -17.40 10.57 -19.13
N SER A 137 -17.90 11.73 -18.70
CA SER A 137 -19.09 12.40 -19.28
C SER A 137 -18.84 13.02 -20.65
N GLU A 138 -17.63 13.09 -21.15
CA GLU A 138 -17.31 13.68 -22.45
C GLU A 138 -16.89 12.64 -23.50
N PRO A 139 -17.39 12.73 -24.71
CA PRO A 139 -17.02 11.85 -25.80
C PRO A 139 -15.58 12.12 -26.26
N LEU A 140 -14.71 11.13 -26.03
CA LEU A 140 -13.31 11.17 -26.47
C LEU A 140 -13.23 11.08 -28.01
N THR A 141 -12.34 11.88 -28.62
CA THR A 141 -12.01 11.73 -30.05
C THR A 141 -11.37 10.37 -30.33
N ARG A 142 -11.38 9.89 -31.59
CA ARG A 142 -10.74 8.61 -31.95
C ARG A 142 -9.26 8.56 -31.60
N GLY A 143 -8.53 9.66 -31.81
CA GLY A 143 -7.11 9.75 -31.41
C GLY A 143 -6.90 9.65 -29.92
N MET A 144 -7.73 10.32 -29.12
CA MET A 144 -7.68 10.25 -27.64
C MET A 144 -8.00 8.84 -27.13
N LYS A 145 -9.01 8.16 -27.71
CA LYS A 145 -9.33 6.77 -27.37
C LYS A 145 -8.14 5.85 -27.58
N LEU A 146 -7.42 6.00 -28.69
CA LEU A 146 -6.22 5.21 -28.97
C LEU A 146 -5.10 5.49 -27.97
N LEU A 147 -4.86 6.77 -27.62
CA LEU A 147 -3.87 7.15 -26.61
C LEU A 147 -4.22 6.58 -25.22
N VAL A 148 -5.47 6.66 -24.80
CA VAL A 148 -5.96 6.09 -23.53
C VAL A 148 -5.78 4.57 -23.55
N ALA A 149 -6.17 3.87 -24.61
CA ALA A 149 -5.97 2.43 -24.71
C ALA A 149 -4.49 2.03 -24.57
N ARG A 150 -3.60 2.76 -25.28
CA ARG A 150 -2.14 2.55 -25.13
C ARG A 150 -1.62 2.86 -23.73
N ALA A 151 -2.19 3.86 -23.07
CA ALA A 151 -1.83 4.17 -21.69
C ALA A 151 -2.28 3.07 -20.72
N HIS A 152 -3.48 2.52 -20.90
CA HIS A 152 -3.95 1.36 -20.14
C HIS A 152 -3.05 0.12 -20.35
N ASP A 153 -2.63 -0.16 -21.61
CA ASP A 153 -1.68 -1.24 -21.89
C ASP A 153 -0.35 -1.04 -21.17
N ALA A 154 0.16 0.20 -21.15
CA ALA A 154 1.40 0.52 -20.46
C ALA A 154 1.27 0.37 -18.93
N VAL A 155 0.12 0.73 -18.34
CA VAL A 155 -0.17 0.50 -16.91
C VAL A 155 -0.20 -1.01 -16.61
N ARG A 156 -0.94 -1.80 -17.41
CA ARG A 156 -0.98 -3.27 -17.27
C ARG A 156 0.40 -3.90 -17.35
N LEU A 157 1.18 -3.53 -18.36
CA LEU A 157 2.54 -4.06 -18.55
C LEU A 157 3.45 -3.73 -17.36
N ARG A 158 3.40 -2.48 -16.88
CA ARG A 158 4.16 -2.05 -15.69
C ARG A 158 3.80 -2.90 -14.47
N GLU A 159 2.52 -3.06 -14.17
CA GLU A 159 2.05 -3.82 -13.00
C GLU A 159 2.42 -5.30 -13.11
N THR A 160 2.26 -5.90 -14.29
CA THR A 160 2.66 -7.29 -14.54
C THR A 160 4.17 -7.47 -14.40
N THR A 161 4.97 -6.56 -14.97
CA THR A 161 6.44 -6.62 -14.85
C THR A 161 6.89 -6.45 -13.40
N LYS A 162 6.26 -5.53 -12.66
CA LYS A 162 6.51 -5.37 -11.23
C LYS A 162 6.19 -6.67 -10.46
N SER A 163 5.04 -7.27 -10.71
CA SER A 163 4.62 -8.52 -10.05
C SER A 163 5.60 -9.66 -10.33
N LEU A 164 6.07 -9.80 -11.58
CA LEU A 164 7.10 -10.79 -11.95
C LEU A 164 8.44 -10.54 -11.25
N LEU A 165 8.87 -9.27 -11.13
CA LEU A 165 10.10 -8.90 -10.42
C LEU A 165 9.99 -9.26 -8.93
N VAL A 166 8.87 -8.94 -8.29
CA VAL A 166 8.62 -9.30 -6.87
C VAL A 166 8.61 -10.82 -6.69
N LYS A 167 7.98 -11.56 -7.62
CA LYS A 167 7.98 -13.02 -7.59
C LYS A 167 9.38 -13.62 -7.75
N ALA A 168 10.22 -13.04 -8.60
CA ALA A 168 11.63 -13.41 -8.68
C ALA A 168 12.38 -13.09 -7.37
N GLY A 169 12.09 -11.92 -6.77
CA GLY A 169 12.63 -11.52 -5.47
C GLY A 169 12.25 -12.49 -4.35
N GLN A 170 11.07 -13.10 -4.38
CA GLN A 170 10.65 -14.13 -3.43
C GLN A 170 11.62 -15.32 -3.40
N HIS A 171 12.09 -15.78 -4.56
CA HIS A 171 13.08 -16.86 -4.61
C HIS A 171 14.39 -16.49 -3.93
N LEU A 172 14.83 -15.22 -4.08
CA LEU A 172 16.01 -14.73 -3.35
C LEU A 172 15.75 -14.70 -1.85
N LYS A 173 14.60 -14.20 -1.41
CA LYS A 173 14.21 -14.19 0.01
C LYS A 173 14.26 -15.60 0.60
N HIS A 174 13.69 -16.58 -0.08
CA HIS A 174 13.71 -17.98 0.36
C HIS A 174 15.15 -18.55 0.41
N ALA A 175 15.98 -18.26 -0.61
CA ALA A 175 17.37 -18.71 -0.62
C ALA A 175 18.18 -18.13 0.55
N TYR A 176 18.05 -16.82 0.81
CA TYR A 176 18.72 -16.18 1.94
C TYR A 176 18.21 -16.70 3.30
N ARG A 177 16.92 -16.98 3.45
CA ARG A 177 16.39 -17.59 4.70
C ARG A 177 16.93 -18.99 4.91
N ALA A 178 16.96 -19.81 3.86
CA ALA A 178 17.54 -21.15 3.93
C ALA A 178 19.02 -21.10 4.32
N LEU A 179 19.78 -20.18 3.70
CA LEU A 179 21.17 -19.93 4.03
C LEU A 179 21.34 -19.50 5.50
N GLY A 180 20.54 -18.51 5.94
CA GLY A 180 20.58 -18.04 7.34
C GLY A 180 20.26 -19.14 8.34
N THR A 181 19.29 -20.00 8.01
CA THR A 181 18.93 -21.16 8.83
C THR A 181 20.11 -22.14 8.95
N ALA A 182 20.77 -22.45 7.83
CA ALA A 182 21.96 -23.33 7.84
C ALA A 182 23.12 -22.71 8.60
N MET A 183 23.43 -21.42 8.37
CA MET A 183 24.50 -20.71 9.09
C MET A 183 24.23 -20.63 10.59
N HIS A 184 22.99 -20.45 11.01
CA HIS A 184 22.62 -20.50 12.43
C HIS A 184 22.79 -21.90 13.02
N ALA A 185 22.37 -22.94 12.32
CA ALA A 185 22.53 -24.32 12.76
C ALA A 185 24.01 -24.72 12.94
N GLU A 186 24.91 -24.15 12.14
CA GLU A 186 26.36 -24.33 12.25
C GLU A 186 27.03 -23.38 13.28
N GLY A 187 26.26 -22.54 13.96
CA GLY A 187 26.76 -21.61 14.97
C GLY A 187 27.50 -20.38 14.41
N LEU A 188 27.40 -20.13 13.10
CA LEU A 188 28.04 -18.98 12.42
C LEU A 188 27.27 -17.67 12.65
N LEU A 189 25.95 -17.75 12.84
CA LEU A 189 25.07 -16.62 13.11
C LEU A 189 24.25 -16.83 14.39
N PRO A 190 23.90 -15.77 15.13
CA PRO A 190 23.13 -15.89 16.37
C PRO A 190 21.70 -16.35 16.14
N ASP A 191 21.13 -16.02 14.99
CA ASP A 191 19.82 -16.46 14.49
C ASP A 191 19.78 -16.41 12.96
N ALA A 192 18.77 -17.05 12.37
CA ALA A 192 18.64 -17.16 10.91
C ALA A 192 18.45 -15.81 10.20
N ASP A 193 17.76 -14.85 10.83
CA ASP A 193 17.47 -13.56 10.21
C ASP A 193 18.70 -12.62 10.21
N ALA A 194 19.75 -12.93 10.97
CA ALA A 194 20.99 -12.16 10.97
C ALA A 194 21.67 -12.13 9.58
N VAL A 195 21.41 -13.10 8.72
CA VAL A 195 21.91 -13.15 7.33
C VAL A 195 21.52 -11.90 6.51
N PHE A 196 20.37 -11.30 6.76
CA PHE A 196 19.89 -10.11 6.04
C PHE A 196 20.63 -8.83 6.42
N PHE A 197 21.48 -8.88 7.43
CA PHE A 197 22.32 -7.77 7.88
C PHE A 197 23.78 -7.92 7.46
N LEU A 198 24.09 -8.93 6.63
CA LEU A 198 25.34 -9.10 5.92
C LEU A 198 25.19 -8.67 4.45
N THR A 199 26.24 -8.12 3.85
CA THR A 199 26.27 -7.91 2.42
C THR A 199 26.60 -9.24 1.70
N HIS A 200 26.28 -9.32 0.40
CA HIS A 200 26.56 -10.50 -0.39
C HIS A 200 28.06 -10.87 -0.38
N GLU A 201 28.92 -9.85 -0.40
CA GLU A 201 30.38 -9.98 -0.40
C GLU A 201 30.93 -10.48 0.94
N GLU A 202 30.21 -10.28 2.04
CA GLU A 202 30.60 -10.72 3.40
C GLU A 202 30.25 -12.21 3.66
N LEU A 203 29.29 -12.75 2.92
CA LEU A 203 28.81 -14.12 3.12
C LEU A 203 29.94 -15.19 3.03
N PRO A 204 30.85 -15.16 2.02
CA PRO A 204 31.93 -16.15 1.96
C PRO A 204 32.84 -16.14 3.17
N ALA A 205 33.18 -14.96 3.69
CA ALA A 205 34.05 -14.85 4.87
C ALA A 205 33.33 -15.32 6.15
N CYS A 206 32.04 -15.00 6.29
CA CYS A 206 31.22 -15.48 7.40
C CYS A 206 31.08 -17.01 7.37
N LEU A 207 30.87 -17.61 6.20
CA LEU A 207 30.84 -19.07 6.00
C LEU A 207 32.20 -19.72 6.29
N ALA A 208 33.30 -19.01 6.11
CA ALA A 208 34.66 -19.48 6.48
C ALA A 208 34.93 -19.31 7.98
N GLY A 209 33.99 -18.83 8.80
CA GLY A 209 34.09 -18.76 10.25
C GLY A 209 34.54 -17.40 10.80
N ASP A 210 34.44 -16.32 10.05
CA ASP A 210 34.72 -14.97 10.57
C ASP A 210 33.63 -14.52 11.54
N THR A 211 33.93 -14.66 12.84
CA THR A 211 33.01 -14.31 13.94
C THR A 211 32.74 -12.79 14.06
N GLN A 212 33.61 -11.93 13.50
CA GLN A 212 33.41 -10.50 13.55
C GLN A 212 32.21 -10.09 12.72
N LEU A 213 31.93 -10.80 11.61
CA LEU A 213 30.78 -10.55 10.75
C LEU A 213 29.46 -10.87 11.44
N ALA A 214 29.39 -11.90 12.27
CA ALA A 214 28.21 -12.17 13.09
C ALA A 214 27.90 -11.00 14.06
N SER A 215 28.93 -10.47 14.71
CA SER A 215 28.81 -9.30 15.59
C SER A 215 28.40 -8.04 14.83
N LEU A 216 28.94 -7.85 13.63
CA LEU A 216 28.58 -6.74 12.74
C LEU A 216 27.12 -6.81 12.28
N ALA A 217 26.61 -8.00 11.93
CA ALA A 217 25.22 -8.20 11.57
C ALA A 217 24.27 -7.80 12.72
N VAL A 218 24.61 -8.20 13.97
CA VAL A 218 23.85 -7.79 15.17
C VAL A 218 23.88 -6.27 15.36
N ALA A 219 25.03 -5.63 15.18
CA ALA A 219 25.15 -4.17 15.30
C ALA A 219 24.32 -3.45 14.24
N ARG A 220 24.35 -3.89 12.98
CA ARG A 220 23.52 -3.33 11.89
C ARG A 220 22.04 -3.49 12.17
N ARG A 221 21.60 -4.64 12.67
CA ARG A 221 20.19 -4.88 13.05
C ARG A 221 19.72 -3.92 14.14
N LYS A 222 20.55 -3.59 15.11
CA LYS A 222 20.20 -2.60 16.16
C LYS A 222 19.97 -1.20 15.61
N THR A 223 20.68 -0.82 14.56
CA THR A 223 20.51 0.51 13.91
C THR A 223 19.38 0.52 12.89
N TYR A 224 18.88 -0.62 12.49
CA TYR A 224 17.87 -0.75 11.43
C TYR A 224 16.57 0.01 11.77
N ALA A 225 16.05 -0.14 12.99
CA ALA A 225 14.85 0.58 13.41
C ALA A 225 15.02 2.10 13.29
N TYR A 226 16.15 2.63 13.73
CA TYR A 226 16.48 4.05 13.58
C TYR A 226 16.57 4.47 12.09
N GLN A 227 17.20 3.64 11.25
CA GLN A 227 17.32 3.93 9.81
C GLN A 227 15.96 3.94 9.12
N MET A 228 15.01 3.14 9.58
CA MET A 228 13.64 3.10 9.04
C MET A 228 12.83 4.36 9.34
N ASP A 229 13.20 5.13 10.36
CA ASP A 229 12.57 6.40 10.73
C ASP A 229 13.18 7.62 10.01
N LEU A 230 14.29 7.42 9.26
CA LEU A 230 14.91 8.49 8.52
C LEU A 230 14.06 8.91 7.33
N ILE A 231 13.90 10.22 7.17
CA ILE A 231 13.20 10.84 6.05
C ILE A 231 14.24 11.43 5.09
N PHE A 232 14.05 11.19 3.80
CA PHE A 232 14.90 11.70 2.74
C PHE A 232 14.07 12.48 1.73
N GLU A 233 14.73 13.38 0.99
CA GLU A 233 14.09 14.01 -0.16
C GLU A 233 13.72 12.97 -1.22
N GLU A 234 12.55 13.15 -1.88
CA GLU A 234 12.05 12.24 -2.93
C GLU A 234 13.00 12.17 -4.13
N ILE A 235 13.68 13.28 -4.41
CA ILE A 235 14.65 13.40 -5.52
C ILE A 235 15.93 13.99 -4.97
N PHE A 236 17.03 13.29 -5.14
CA PHE A 236 18.35 13.74 -4.71
C PHE A 236 19.41 13.40 -5.75
N VAL A 237 20.55 14.12 -5.70
CA VAL A 237 21.73 13.86 -6.54
C VAL A 237 22.89 13.46 -5.63
N GLY A 238 23.51 12.31 -5.92
CA GLY A 238 24.57 11.77 -5.08
C GLY A 238 24.08 10.95 -3.90
N ARG A 239 24.74 11.05 -2.74
CA ARG A 239 24.34 10.32 -1.53
C ARG A 239 23.18 11.06 -0.86
N PRO A 240 22.05 10.38 -0.56
CA PRO A 240 20.95 11.01 0.15
C PRO A 240 21.38 11.39 1.58
N GLU A 241 20.95 12.55 2.04
CA GLU A 241 21.11 12.99 3.42
C GLU A 241 19.73 13.03 4.09
N PRO A 242 19.63 12.54 5.35
CA PRO A 242 18.38 12.60 6.09
C PRO A 242 17.95 14.04 6.31
N VAL A 243 16.70 14.35 6.01
CA VAL A 243 16.12 15.67 6.25
C VAL A 243 15.26 15.63 7.51
N ARG A 244 15.28 16.73 8.27
CA ARG A 244 14.28 16.98 9.31
C ARG A 244 13.21 17.86 8.69
N PRO A 245 11.97 17.34 8.55
CA PRO A 245 10.89 18.19 8.06
C PRO A 245 10.75 19.40 8.98
N VAL A 246 10.90 20.59 8.44
CA VAL A 246 10.56 21.83 9.14
C VAL A 246 9.09 22.10 8.88
N PHE A 247 8.26 21.98 9.92
CA PHE A 247 6.83 22.25 9.81
C PHE A 247 6.61 23.73 10.14
N ASP A 248 6.12 24.45 9.19
CA ASP A 248 5.36 25.65 9.51
C ASP A 248 3.94 25.16 9.83
N ALA A 249 3.54 25.33 11.09
CA ALA A 249 2.20 24.97 11.56
C ALA A 249 1.11 25.91 11.00
N GLY A 250 1.39 26.57 9.86
CA GLY A 250 0.53 27.50 9.15
C GLY A 250 -0.97 27.14 9.22
N ASP A 251 -1.80 27.68 8.41
CA ASP A 251 -3.27 27.68 8.42
C ASP A 251 -4.00 26.30 8.51
N GLY A 252 -3.32 25.22 8.96
CA GLY A 252 -3.91 23.88 9.07
C GLY A 252 -4.27 23.26 7.72
N VAL A 253 -3.57 23.64 6.64
CA VAL A 253 -3.80 23.19 5.27
C VAL A 253 -2.53 22.58 4.69
N VAL A 254 -2.64 21.39 4.09
CA VAL A 254 -1.59 20.83 3.23
C VAL A 254 -2.11 20.72 1.79
N ILE A 255 -1.18 20.87 0.86
CA ILE A 255 -1.44 20.73 -0.57
C ILE A 255 -0.71 19.50 -1.09
N GLY A 256 -1.42 18.68 -1.85
CA GLY A 256 -0.90 17.53 -2.57
C GLY A 256 -1.33 17.54 -4.03
N LYS A 257 -0.89 16.55 -4.78
CA LYS A 257 -1.34 16.33 -6.17
C LYS A 257 -2.70 15.64 -6.15
N PRO A 258 -3.74 16.17 -6.81
CA PRO A 258 -5.04 15.52 -6.94
C PRO A 258 -4.91 14.24 -7.77
N VAL A 259 -5.43 13.11 -7.28
CA VAL A 259 -5.31 11.82 -7.99
C VAL A 259 -6.61 11.02 -8.04
N SER A 260 -7.55 11.30 -7.14
CA SER A 260 -8.91 10.76 -7.18
C SER A 260 -9.89 11.82 -6.72
N VAL A 261 -10.81 12.18 -7.59
CA VAL A 261 -11.74 13.31 -7.38
C VAL A 261 -12.77 13.02 -6.29
N GLY A 262 -13.22 14.07 -5.63
CA GLY A 262 -14.28 14.04 -4.62
C GLY A 262 -13.88 14.80 -3.36
N ILE A 263 -14.88 15.05 -2.52
CA ILE A 263 -14.69 15.71 -1.22
C ILE A 263 -15.08 14.71 -0.14
N ALA A 264 -14.22 14.57 0.86
CA ALA A 264 -14.47 13.78 2.04
C ALA A 264 -14.32 14.64 3.29
N ARG A 265 -15.24 14.47 4.24
CA ARG A 265 -15.17 15.07 5.57
C ARG A 265 -15.23 13.95 6.60
N GLY A 266 -14.33 13.96 7.56
CA GLY A 266 -14.27 12.91 8.56
C GLY A 266 -13.15 13.13 9.57
N LYS A 267 -12.94 12.11 10.41
CA LYS A 267 -11.79 12.09 11.32
C LYS A 267 -10.55 11.67 10.55
N ALA A 268 -9.45 12.35 10.79
CA ALA A 268 -8.14 11.94 10.35
C ALA A 268 -7.70 10.67 11.12
N ARG A 269 -7.14 9.71 10.40
CA ARG A 269 -6.40 8.59 10.93
C ARG A 269 -4.96 8.68 10.42
N VAL A 270 -4.06 9.17 11.27
CA VAL A 270 -2.63 9.23 10.93
C VAL A 270 -2.02 7.89 11.27
N VAL A 271 -1.44 7.23 10.27
CA VAL A 271 -0.90 5.88 10.36
C VAL A 271 0.45 5.84 9.66
N ARG A 272 1.47 5.42 10.36
CA ARG A 272 2.86 5.37 9.86
C ARG A 272 3.28 3.97 9.43
N THR A 273 2.67 2.96 10.01
CA THR A 273 2.96 1.54 9.71
C THR A 273 1.67 0.78 9.37
N LEU A 274 1.81 -0.36 8.70
CA LEU A 274 0.64 -1.20 8.37
C LEU A 274 -0.01 -1.80 9.62
N GLU A 275 0.77 -2.04 10.68
CA GLU A 275 0.26 -2.54 11.96
C GLU A 275 -0.75 -1.55 12.56
N GLU A 276 -0.44 -0.25 12.52
CA GLU A 276 -1.34 0.82 12.98
C GLU A 276 -2.60 0.92 12.11
N ALA A 277 -2.55 0.49 10.84
CA ALA A 277 -3.70 0.52 9.94
C ALA A 277 -4.85 -0.38 10.42
N SER A 278 -4.58 -1.36 11.29
CA SER A 278 -5.61 -2.20 11.90
C SER A 278 -6.62 -1.41 12.76
N ALA A 279 -6.27 -0.17 13.16
CA ALA A 279 -7.12 0.74 13.90
C ALA A 279 -7.96 1.68 13.00
N VAL A 280 -7.86 1.56 11.67
CA VAL A 280 -8.67 2.36 10.73
C VAL A 280 -10.13 1.98 10.84
N GLU A 281 -10.97 2.98 11.00
CA GLU A 281 -12.42 2.85 11.08
C GLU A 281 -13.10 3.32 9.78
N ALA A 282 -14.33 2.84 9.56
CA ALA A 282 -15.10 3.21 8.38
C ALA A 282 -15.38 4.71 8.29
N GLY A 283 -15.10 5.31 7.12
CA GLY A 283 -15.33 6.74 6.85
C GLY A 283 -14.20 7.66 7.31
N GLU A 284 -13.14 7.14 7.94
CA GLU A 284 -11.98 7.95 8.31
C GLU A 284 -11.16 8.37 7.08
N ILE A 285 -10.47 9.49 7.20
CA ILE A 285 -9.52 9.98 6.21
C ILE A 285 -8.13 9.52 6.63
N LEU A 286 -7.60 8.55 5.89
CA LEU A 286 -6.28 7.99 6.14
C LEU A 286 -5.20 8.98 5.70
N ILE A 287 -4.26 9.27 6.59
CA ILE A 287 -3.07 10.08 6.32
C ILE A 287 -1.86 9.20 6.61
N ALA A 288 -1.08 8.87 5.57
CA ALA A 288 0.05 7.95 5.67
C ALA A 288 1.29 8.48 4.95
N PRO A 289 2.51 8.06 5.32
CA PRO A 289 3.71 8.47 4.59
C PRO A 289 3.67 7.99 3.14
N ILE A 290 3.32 6.73 2.93
CA ILE A 290 3.15 6.07 1.63
C ILE A 290 2.22 4.88 1.82
N THR A 291 1.55 4.45 0.76
CA THR A 291 0.78 3.21 0.75
C THR A 291 1.30 2.25 -0.32
N ASP A 292 1.29 0.96 0.01
CA ASP A 292 1.65 -0.13 -0.90
C ASP A 292 0.55 -1.21 -0.93
N VAL A 293 0.86 -2.38 -1.51
CA VAL A 293 -0.11 -3.46 -1.70
C VAL A 293 -0.72 -3.96 -0.39
N GLY A 294 0.02 -3.92 0.71
CA GLY A 294 -0.47 -4.33 2.03
C GLY A 294 -1.63 -3.49 2.55
N TRP A 295 -1.77 -2.27 2.05
CA TRP A 295 -2.85 -1.35 2.44
C TRP A 295 -4.16 -1.59 1.70
N THR A 296 -4.12 -2.36 0.60
CA THR A 296 -5.27 -2.58 -0.29
C THR A 296 -6.56 -2.94 0.43
N PRO A 297 -6.57 -3.85 1.42
CA PRO A 297 -7.80 -4.24 2.10
C PRO A 297 -8.48 -3.14 2.92
N TYR A 298 -7.75 -2.09 3.26
CA TYR A 298 -8.30 -0.97 4.03
C TYR A 298 -9.04 0.06 3.16
N PHE A 299 -8.78 0.09 1.85
CA PHE A 299 -9.38 1.10 0.96
C PHE A 299 -10.90 1.09 0.95
N GLY A 300 -11.52 -0.08 1.14
CA GLY A 300 -12.97 -0.20 1.26
C GLY A 300 -13.59 0.48 2.50
N LEU A 301 -12.77 0.84 3.49
CA LEU A 301 -13.18 1.53 4.71
C LEU A 301 -13.01 3.05 4.61
N LEU A 302 -12.10 3.53 3.75
CA LEU A 302 -11.66 4.91 3.75
C LEU A 302 -12.73 5.88 3.25
N GLY A 303 -12.92 6.98 3.97
CA GLY A 303 -13.60 8.16 3.48
C GLY A 303 -12.73 8.99 2.53
N GLY A 304 -11.41 9.01 2.75
CA GLY A 304 -10.42 9.70 1.94
C GLY A 304 -9.01 9.20 2.21
N LEU A 305 -8.07 9.53 1.31
CA LEU A 305 -6.65 9.17 1.44
C LEU A 305 -5.75 10.37 1.14
N ALA A 306 -4.79 10.63 2.03
CA ALA A 306 -3.68 11.54 1.79
C ALA A 306 -2.36 10.82 2.04
N THR A 307 -1.38 10.97 1.14
CA THR A 307 -0.03 10.42 1.35
C THR A 307 1.04 11.47 1.20
N ASP A 308 2.07 11.41 2.08
CA ASP A 308 3.18 12.37 2.03
C ASP A 308 4.02 12.18 0.79
N VAL A 309 4.26 10.93 0.39
CA VAL A 309 4.99 10.55 -0.83
C VAL A 309 4.05 9.84 -1.78
N GLY A 310 4.14 10.16 -3.07
CA GLY A 310 3.38 9.47 -4.10
C GLY A 310 3.23 10.26 -5.38
N SER A 311 2.69 9.57 -6.38
CA SER A 311 2.40 10.12 -7.71
C SER A 311 1.06 9.62 -8.23
N ALA A 312 0.58 10.18 -9.33
CA ALA A 312 -0.66 9.74 -9.97
C ALA A 312 -0.69 8.25 -10.37
N VAL A 313 0.46 7.60 -10.37
CA VAL A 313 0.63 6.17 -10.70
C VAL A 313 1.16 5.35 -9.53
N SER A 314 1.23 5.91 -8.31
CA SER A 314 1.53 5.15 -7.10
C SER A 314 0.41 4.15 -6.81
N HIS A 315 0.72 3.10 -6.04
CA HIS A 315 -0.26 2.06 -5.70
C HIS A 315 -1.52 2.65 -5.06
N GLY A 316 -1.36 3.49 -4.02
CA GLY A 316 -2.48 4.14 -3.36
C GLY A 316 -3.35 4.98 -4.28
N ALA A 317 -2.74 5.73 -5.21
CA ALA A 317 -3.46 6.52 -6.20
C ALA A 317 -4.29 5.65 -7.16
N VAL A 318 -3.73 4.52 -7.61
CA VAL A 318 -4.44 3.57 -8.48
C VAL A 318 -5.63 2.96 -7.75
N VAL A 319 -5.40 2.41 -6.55
CA VAL A 319 -6.45 1.75 -5.76
C VAL A 319 -7.53 2.75 -5.31
N ALA A 320 -7.15 3.96 -4.87
CA ALA A 320 -8.11 5.00 -4.47
C ALA A 320 -9.08 5.33 -5.62
N ARG A 321 -8.58 5.44 -6.87
CA ARG A 321 -9.43 5.63 -8.06
C ARG A 321 -10.37 4.46 -8.30
N GLU A 322 -9.89 3.22 -8.17
CA GLU A 322 -10.72 2.01 -8.35
C GLU A 322 -11.86 1.94 -7.32
N TYR A 323 -11.60 2.35 -6.09
CA TYR A 323 -12.61 2.41 -5.02
C TYR A 323 -13.42 3.71 -5.02
N GLY A 324 -13.06 4.71 -5.85
CA GLY A 324 -13.70 6.02 -5.86
C GLY A 324 -13.49 6.81 -4.55
N VAL A 325 -12.40 6.53 -3.85
CA VAL A 325 -12.00 7.23 -2.63
C VAL A 325 -11.32 8.54 -3.01
N PRO A 326 -11.76 9.72 -2.53
CA PRO A 326 -11.05 10.97 -2.72
C PRO A 326 -9.61 10.86 -2.25
N CYS A 327 -8.64 11.25 -3.11
CA CYS A 327 -7.23 11.02 -2.79
C CYS A 327 -6.33 12.13 -3.30
N ILE A 328 -5.38 12.52 -2.43
CA ILE A 328 -4.25 13.38 -2.76
C ILE A 328 -2.94 12.70 -2.40
N VAL A 329 -1.88 12.96 -3.14
CA VAL A 329 -0.55 12.39 -2.89
C VAL A 329 0.52 13.47 -2.95
N GLY A 330 1.69 13.21 -2.32
CA GLY A 330 2.79 14.16 -2.31
C GLY A 330 2.51 15.38 -1.42
N THR A 331 1.83 15.17 -0.28
CA THR A 331 1.57 16.22 0.70
C THR A 331 2.82 16.64 1.48
N GLN A 332 3.88 15.83 1.41
CA GLN A 332 5.18 16.00 2.08
C GLN A 332 5.10 15.94 3.61
N HIS A 333 4.09 16.53 4.22
CA HIS A 333 4.02 16.79 5.66
C HIS A 333 2.66 16.43 6.31
N GLY A 334 1.76 15.78 5.61
CA GLY A 334 0.43 15.44 6.13
C GLY A 334 0.49 14.65 7.43
N THR A 335 1.36 13.62 7.49
CA THR A 335 1.51 12.79 8.70
C THR A 335 2.10 13.52 9.91
N SER A 336 2.69 14.66 9.69
CA SER A 336 3.30 15.47 10.75
C SER A 336 2.44 16.65 11.15
N MET A 337 1.60 17.14 10.23
CA MET A 337 0.72 18.28 10.49
C MET A 337 -0.57 17.84 11.21
N PHE A 338 -1.15 16.72 10.82
CA PHE A 338 -2.41 16.24 11.40
C PHE A 338 -2.17 15.17 12.47
N ARG A 339 -3.17 15.02 13.34
CA ARG A 339 -3.21 14.00 14.39
C ARG A 339 -4.45 13.12 14.21
N THR A 340 -4.33 11.87 14.64
CA THR A 340 -5.50 10.98 14.70
C THR A 340 -6.59 11.59 15.57
N GLY A 341 -7.81 11.67 15.02
CA GLY A 341 -8.98 12.27 15.64
C GLY A 341 -9.29 13.69 15.18
N ASP A 342 -8.37 14.38 14.52
CA ASP A 342 -8.65 15.70 13.94
C ASP A 342 -9.82 15.62 12.95
N ARG A 343 -10.72 16.62 12.98
CA ARG A 343 -11.74 16.76 11.94
C ARG A 343 -11.14 17.44 10.73
N VAL A 344 -11.22 16.77 9.58
CA VAL A 344 -10.58 17.27 8.35
C VAL A 344 -11.50 17.19 7.15
N GLU A 345 -11.25 18.05 6.17
CA GLU A 345 -11.80 17.97 4.84
C GLU A 345 -10.68 17.72 3.83
N LEU A 346 -10.85 16.67 3.03
CA LEU A 346 -9.99 16.33 1.91
C LEU A 346 -10.74 16.60 0.61
N ASP A 347 -10.18 17.48 -0.22
CA ASP A 347 -10.65 17.74 -1.58
C ASP A 347 -9.67 17.11 -2.59
N GLY A 348 -10.04 15.94 -3.08
CA GLY A 348 -9.27 15.20 -4.09
C GLY A 348 -9.34 15.81 -5.48
N SER A 349 -10.14 16.86 -5.70
CA SER A 349 -10.21 17.58 -6.98
C SER A 349 -9.24 18.75 -7.04
N THR A 350 -9.07 19.47 -5.93
CA THR A 350 -8.15 20.61 -5.82
C THR A 350 -6.80 20.26 -5.19
N GLY A 351 -6.69 19.07 -4.61
CA GLY A 351 -5.44 18.62 -3.96
C GLY A 351 -5.25 19.15 -2.54
N ARG A 352 -6.33 19.51 -1.82
CA ARG A 352 -6.25 20.14 -0.49
C ARG A 352 -6.71 19.21 0.62
N LEU A 353 -5.99 19.22 1.73
CA LEU A 353 -6.42 18.64 3.00
C LEU A 353 -6.34 19.75 4.05
N ARG A 354 -7.45 20.01 4.74
CA ARG A 354 -7.53 21.08 5.75
C ARG A 354 -8.17 20.62 7.05
N LEU A 355 -7.74 21.22 8.15
CA LEU A 355 -8.40 21.08 9.43
C LEU A 355 -9.75 21.80 9.40
N LEU A 356 -10.78 21.17 9.97
CA LEU A 356 -12.10 21.78 10.14
C LEU A 356 -12.19 22.42 11.51
N GLY A 357 -12.81 23.60 11.56
CA GLY A 357 -13.14 24.27 12.81
C GLY A 357 -14.21 23.52 13.60
N PRO A 358 -14.43 23.91 14.89
CA PRO A 358 -15.44 23.27 15.76
C PRO A 358 -16.85 23.30 15.17
N ASP A 359 -17.19 24.32 14.40
CA ASP A 359 -18.52 24.60 13.84
C ASP A 359 -18.68 24.20 12.37
N GLU A 360 -17.64 23.64 11.74
CA GLU A 360 -17.67 23.11 10.37
C GLU A 360 -17.83 21.57 10.38
#